data_0b76742b6e3f537d756373b375a1a084
#
_entry.id   0b76742b6e3f537d756373b375a1a084
#
_cell.length_a   1.000
_cell.length_b   1.000
_cell.length_c   1.000
_cell.angle_alpha   90.00
_cell.angle_beta   90.00
_cell.angle_gamma   90.00
#
_symmetry.space_group_name_H-M   'P 1'
#
loop_
_entity.id
_entity.type
_entity.pdbx_description
1 polymer ?
#
loop_
_entity_poly.entity_id
_entity_poly.type
_entity_poly.pdbx_seq_one_letter_code
_entity_poly.pdbx_strand_id
1 'polypeptide(L)'
;QFMEGNSSALTQSQQIGLSVFVGQGGCINCHAGPELTKTSVVSVKAERIESMIMGDGGCAVYDNGFYNIGVRPTAEDIGLGGTDPFGKPLSDSGMGQLGLFTDPIVVFGQFACGNRINVNGTFKAPSLRNVELNGPYFHNGGQATLWHVVDFYNRGGDFAQQNIQNLDPNIGNLKLTDNQKTALVNFLLSLTDERVRWEKVPFDH
;
A
#
# COMPACT_ATOMS: atom_id res chain seq x y z
N GLN A 1 19.17 -8.94 -9.07
CA GLN A 1 20.14 -8.74 -10.17
C GLN A 1 20.54 -7.26 -10.32
N PHE A 2 19.59 -6.33 -10.60
CA PHE A 2 19.94 -4.91 -10.77
C PHE A 2 20.57 -4.33 -9.50
N MET A 3 19.97 -4.55 -8.36
CA MET A 3 20.48 -4.10 -7.04
C MET A 3 21.80 -4.80 -6.63
N GLU A 4 22.16 -5.88 -7.29
CA GLU A 4 23.41 -6.63 -7.09
C GLU A 4 24.50 -6.21 -8.10
N GLY A 5 24.27 -5.13 -8.84
CA GLY A 5 25.24 -4.54 -9.76
C GLY A 5 25.08 -4.92 -11.24
N ASN A 6 24.09 -5.74 -11.60
CA ASN A 6 23.80 -6.00 -13.02
C ASN A 6 23.00 -4.85 -13.63
N SER A 7 23.68 -3.84 -14.16
CA SER A 7 23.04 -2.64 -14.74
C SER A 7 22.18 -2.93 -15.96
N SER A 8 22.37 -4.06 -16.64
CA SER A 8 21.58 -4.47 -17.80
C SER A 8 20.29 -5.22 -17.45
N ALA A 9 20.07 -5.53 -16.17
CA ALA A 9 18.88 -6.25 -15.73
C ALA A 9 17.57 -5.42 -15.84
N LEU A 10 17.68 -4.11 -15.96
CA LEU A 10 16.57 -3.20 -16.23
C LEU A 10 16.86 -2.34 -17.45
N THR A 11 15.87 -2.14 -18.30
CA THR A 11 15.95 -1.16 -19.39
C THR A 11 16.04 0.26 -18.84
N GLN A 12 16.44 1.22 -19.64
CA GLN A 12 16.51 2.63 -19.23
C GLN A 12 15.15 3.14 -18.69
N SER A 13 14.05 2.81 -19.35
CA SER A 13 12.70 3.18 -18.89
C SER A 13 12.38 2.59 -17.52
N GLN A 14 12.71 1.32 -17.30
CA GLN A 14 12.51 0.65 -16.01
C GLN A 14 13.39 1.24 -14.90
N GLN A 15 14.60 1.67 -15.21
CA GLN A 15 15.48 2.37 -14.26
C GLN A 15 14.91 3.75 -13.86
N ILE A 16 14.35 4.49 -14.83
CA ILE A 16 13.62 5.74 -14.54
C ILE A 16 12.41 5.42 -13.66
N GLY A 17 11.65 4.35 -13.96
CA GLY A 17 10.52 3.91 -13.16
C GLY A 17 10.89 3.53 -11.73
N LEU A 18 12.01 2.84 -11.53
CA LEU A 18 12.56 2.55 -10.21
C LEU A 18 12.90 3.85 -9.46
N SER A 19 13.50 4.82 -10.15
CA SER A 19 13.81 6.13 -9.54
C SER A 19 12.53 6.87 -9.11
N VAL A 20 11.46 6.80 -9.90
CA VAL A 20 10.15 7.33 -9.52
C VAL A 20 9.57 6.57 -8.33
N PHE A 21 9.64 5.24 -8.33
CA PHE A 21 9.14 4.36 -7.27
C PHE A 21 9.76 4.68 -5.90
N VAL A 22 11.08 4.87 -5.87
CA VAL A 22 11.84 5.18 -4.65
C VAL A 22 11.74 6.66 -4.27
N GLY A 23 11.68 7.54 -5.27
CA GLY A 23 11.72 9.00 -5.10
C GLY A 23 10.33 9.64 -5.08
N GLN A 24 10.02 10.41 -6.13
CA GLN A 24 8.82 11.26 -6.20
C GLN A 24 7.50 10.48 -6.02
N GLY A 25 7.44 9.23 -6.43
CA GLY A 25 6.25 8.38 -6.29
C GLY A 25 6.01 7.88 -4.87
N GLY A 26 7.05 7.84 -4.02
CA GLY A 26 6.94 7.40 -2.62
C GLY A 26 6.47 5.95 -2.41
N CYS A 27 6.40 5.14 -3.47
CA CYS A 27 5.83 3.80 -3.41
C CYS A 27 6.56 2.88 -2.42
N ILE A 28 7.88 3.12 -2.26
CA ILE A 28 8.72 2.36 -1.33
C ILE A 28 8.28 2.52 0.13
N ASN A 29 7.55 3.57 0.48
CA ASN A 29 7.08 3.80 1.85
C ASN A 29 6.13 2.69 2.32
N CYS A 30 5.36 2.09 1.41
CA CYS A 30 4.43 0.98 1.69
C CYS A 30 4.91 -0.35 1.08
N HIS A 31 5.70 -0.29 0.01
CA HIS A 31 6.16 -1.45 -0.77
C HIS A 31 7.69 -1.62 -0.65
N ALA A 32 8.18 -1.72 0.59
CA ALA A 32 9.60 -1.88 0.88
C ALA A 32 10.06 -3.34 0.96
N GLY A 33 11.38 -3.51 0.99
CA GLY A 33 12.05 -4.79 1.18
C GLY A 33 12.00 -5.72 -0.03
N PRO A 34 12.59 -6.91 0.08
CA PRO A 34 12.70 -7.84 -1.04
C PRO A 34 11.35 -8.40 -1.51
N GLU A 35 10.33 -8.36 -0.65
CA GLU A 35 8.97 -8.80 -0.97
C GLU A 35 8.08 -7.66 -1.46
N LEU A 36 8.62 -6.43 -1.52
CA LEU A 36 7.92 -5.23 -1.96
C LEU A 36 6.58 -5.04 -1.23
N THR A 37 6.60 -5.23 0.08
CA THR A 37 5.48 -4.98 0.99
C THR A 37 5.96 -4.84 2.44
N LYS A 38 5.40 -3.89 3.17
CA LYS A 38 5.63 -3.76 4.61
C LYS A 38 4.91 -4.84 5.44
N THR A 39 4.01 -5.62 4.85
CA THR A 39 3.39 -6.78 5.53
C THR A 39 4.24 -8.04 5.45
N SER A 40 5.47 -7.95 5.00
CA SER A 40 6.41 -9.08 5.02
C SER A 40 6.74 -9.49 6.47
N VAL A 41 7.05 -10.78 6.65
CA VAL A 41 7.44 -11.29 7.97
C VAL A 41 8.63 -10.52 8.55
N VAL A 42 9.57 -10.10 7.71
CA VAL A 42 10.74 -9.32 8.13
C VAL A 42 10.33 -7.94 8.63
N SER A 43 9.48 -7.24 7.88
CA SER A 43 9.01 -5.90 8.25
C SER A 43 8.17 -5.94 9.53
N VAL A 44 7.21 -6.87 9.62
CA VAL A 44 6.32 -6.99 10.79
C VAL A 44 7.08 -7.44 12.04
N LYS A 45 8.15 -8.25 11.92
CA LYS A 45 9.00 -8.59 13.07
C LYS A 45 9.83 -7.39 13.54
N ALA A 46 10.25 -6.53 12.63
CA ALA A 46 11.01 -5.33 12.97
C ALA A 46 10.11 -4.28 13.64
N GLU A 47 8.91 -4.08 13.11
CA GLU A 47 7.96 -3.09 13.61
C GLU A 47 6.54 -3.53 13.27
N ARG A 48 5.74 -3.83 14.30
CA ARG A 48 4.33 -4.25 14.11
C ARG A 48 3.40 -3.08 13.98
N ILE A 49 3.73 -2.01 14.66
CA ILE A 49 2.88 -0.83 14.83
C ILE A 49 3.70 0.38 14.47
N GLU A 50 3.12 1.18 13.65
CA GLU A 50 3.65 2.47 13.28
C GLU A 50 2.70 3.58 13.76
N SER A 51 3.20 4.77 13.78
CA SER A 51 2.40 5.98 13.95
C SER A 51 2.81 7.01 12.94
N MET A 52 1.83 7.79 12.51
CA MET A 52 2.07 8.85 11.54
C MET A 52 1.10 9.99 11.74
N ILE A 53 1.42 11.13 11.14
CA ILE A 53 0.47 12.22 10.96
C ILE A 53 -0.46 11.83 9.82
N MET A 54 -1.75 11.80 10.10
CA MET A 54 -2.78 11.46 9.12
C MET A 54 -3.11 12.65 8.22
N GLY A 55 -3.92 12.43 7.20
CA GLY A 55 -4.31 13.47 6.25
C GLY A 55 -5.01 14.68 6.86
N ASP A 56 -5.62 14.53 8.03
CA ASP A 56 -6.22 15.64 8.81
C ASP A 56 -5.23 16.40 9.70
N GLY A 57 -3.95 16.04 9.68
CA GLY A 57 -2.90 16.61 10.52
C GLY A 57 -2.84 16.06 11.95
N GLY A 58 -3.74 15.17 12.34
CA GLY A 58 -3.71 14.48 13.62
C GLY A 58 -2.79 13.25 13.59
N CYS A 59 -2.16 12.93 14.74
CA CYS A 59 -1.37 11.71 14.86
C CYS A 59 -2.27 10.50 15.14
N ALA A 60 -1.96 9.35 14.53
CA ALA A 60 -2.62 8.09 14.80
C ALA A 60 -1.63 6.92 14.77
N VAL A 61 -2.03 5.85 15.45
CA VAL A 61 -1.34 4.55 15.50
C VAL A 61 -2.08 3.58 14.58
N TYR A 62 -1.34 2.75 13.85
CA TYR A 62 -1.91 1.77 12.92
C TYR A 62 -1.01 0.53 12.79
N ASP A 63 -1.58 -0.54 12.26
CA ASP A 63 -0.80 -1.75 11.96
C ASP A 63 0.11 -1.52 10.76
N ASN A 64 1.40 -1.80 10.92
CA ASN A 64 2.38 -1.64 9.86
C ASN A 64 2.00 -2.45 8.62
N GLY A 65 1.96 -1.77 7.47
CA GLY A 65 1.59 -2.37 6.19
C GLY A 65 0.10 -2.38 5.89
N PHE A 66 -0.74 -1.76 6.74
CA PHE A 66 -2.17 -1.57 6.51
C PHE A 66 -2.48 -0.07 6.39
N TYR A 67 -2.95 0.36 5.23
CA TYR A 67 -3.12 1.77 4.90
C TYR A 67 -4.48 2.07 4.29
N ASN A 68 -5.06 3.21 4.66
CA ASN A 68 -6.20 3.77 3.95
C ASN A 68 -5.67 4.68 2.85
N ILE A 69 -5.90 4.30 1.62
CA ILE A 69 -5.44 5.03 0.43
C ILE A 69 -6.58 5.75 -0.32
N GLY A 70 -7.79 5.79 0.26
CA GLY A 70 -8.90 6.54 -0.31
C GLY A 70 -9.49 5.93 -1.59
N VAL A 71 -9.55 4.59 -1.69
CA VAL A 71 -10.16 3.90 -2.85
C VAL A 71 -11.67 4.08 -2.90
N ARG A 72 -12.33 4.03 -1.72
CA ARG A 72 -13.76 4.28 -1.54
C ARG A 72 -13.97 5.11 -0.26
N PRO A 73 -15.09 5.83 -0.11
CA PRO A 73 -15.47 6.32 1.20
C PRO A 73 -15.59 5.13 2.16
N THR A 74 -14.94 5.19 3.31
CA THR A 74 -14.93 4.06 4.27
C THR A 74 -16.34 3.59 4.64
N ALA A 75 -17.28 4.53 4.80
CA ALA A 75 -18.67 4.21 5.15
C ALA A 75 -19.44 3.46 4.04
N GLU A 76 -18.98 3.55 2.80
CA GLU A 76 -19.60 2.91 1.63
C GLU A 76 -18.84 1.67 1.17
N ASP A 77 -17.69 1.40 1.78
CA ASP A 77 -16.85 0.27 1.38
C ASP A 77 -17.39 -1.03 1.97
N ILE A 78 -17.96 -1.86 1.10
CA ILE A 78 -18.59 -3.13 1.50
C ILE A 78 -17.57 -4.06 2.18
N GLY A 79 -16.30 -3.99 1.79
CA GLY A 79 -15.24 -4.77 2.43
C GLY A 79 -14.99 -4.39 3.89
N LEU A 80 -15.39 -3.20 4.29
CA LEU A 80 -15.15 -2.65 5.63
C LEU A 80 -16.44 -2.41 6.44
N GLY A 81 -17.54 -2.13 5.78
CA GLY A 81 -18.82 -1.79 6.42
C GLY A 81 -19.74 -2.97 6.68
N GLY A 82 -19.38 -4.16 6.19
CA GLY A 82 -20.18 -5.36 6.41
C GLY A 82 -20.10 -5.88 7.84
N THR A 83 -21.17 -6.49 8.31
CA THR A 83 -21.19 -7.22 9.58
C THR A 83 -21.49 -8.70 9.33
N ASP A 84 -20.97 -9.55 10.19
CA ASP A 84 -21.38 -10.95 10.23
C ASP A 84 -22.85 -11.09 10.70
N PRO A 85 -23.45 -12.28 10.63
CA PRO A 85 -24.83 -12.50 11.10
C PRO A 85 -25.06 -12.16 12.58
N PHE A 86 -24.00 -11.98 13.36
CA PHE A 86 -24.06 -11.63 14.79
C PHE A 86 -23.81 -10.13 15.03
N GLY A 87 -23.70 -9.32 13.94
CA GLY A 87 -23.50 -7.88 14.02
C GLY A 87 -22.04 -7.45 14.26
N LYS A 88 -21.07 -8.36 14.19
CA LYS A 88 -19.67 -7.99 14.29
C LYS A 88 -19.15 -7.47 12.94
N PRO A 89 -18.36 -6.38 12.94
CA PRO A 89 -17.75 -5.91 11.72
C PRO A 89 -16.91 -7.00 11.03
N LEU A 90 -17.04 -7.14 9.73
CA LEU A 90 -16.21 -8.02 8.92
C LEU A 90 -14.83 -7.42 8.64
N SER A 91 -14.71 -6.10 8.77
CA SER A 91 -13.41 -5.44 8.68
C SER A 91 -12.55 -5.85 9.87
N ASP A 92 -11.31 -6.16 9.57
CA ASP A 92 -10.32 -6.30 10.62
C ASP A 92 -10.27 -5.01 11.43
N SER A 93 -10.53 -5.16 12.70
CA SER A 93 -10.38 -4.10 13.65
C SER A 93 -8.90 -3.80 13.96
N GLY A 94 -7.98 -4.50 13.33
CA GLY A 94 -6.56 -4.41 13.59
C GLY A 94 -6.18 -4.76 15.04
N MET A 95 -4.90 -4.88 15.31
CA MET A 95 -4.42 -5.13 16.68
C MET A 95 -4.81 -4.02 17.66
N GLY A 96 -5.01 -2.80 17.15
CA GLY A 96 -5.42 -1.66 17.94
C GLY A 96 -6.80 -1.81 18.58
N GLN A 97 -7.76 -2.44 17.90
CA GLN A 97 -9.08 -2.70 18.45
C GLN A 97 -9.13 -3.88 19.42
N LEU A 98 -8.11 -4.74 19.41
CA LEU A 98 -8.01 -5.85 20.35
C LEU A 98 -7.62 -5.40 21.77
N GLY A 99 -7.51 -4.10 22.02
CA GLY A 99 -7.15 -3.56 23.35
C GLY A 99 -5.74 -3.92 23.79
N LEU A 100 -4.87 -4.30 22.85
CA LEU A 100 -3.48 -4.66 23.13
C LEU A 100 -2.61 -3.45 23.48
N PHE A 101 -3.16 -2.24 23.37
CA PHE A 101 -2.46 -0.99 23.67
C PHE A 101 -3.15 -0.27 24.82
N THR A 102 -2.73 -0.60 26.03
CA THR A 102 -3.18 0.08 27.25
C THR A 102 -2.28 1.24 27.65
N ASP A 103 -1.07 1.30 27.10
CA ASP A 103 -0.10 2.36 27.38
C ASP A 103 -0.04 3.38 26.25
N PRO A 104 0.15 4.68 26.55
CA PRO A 104 0.38 5.68 25.53
C PRO A 104 1.67 5.32 24.78
N ILE A 105 1.55 4.93 23.52
CA ILE A 105 2.70 4.61 22.69
C ILE A 105 3.45 5.90 22.44
N VAL A 106 4.63 5.99 23.01
CA VAL A 106 5.56 7.09 22.76
C VAL A 106 6.16 6.87 21.38
N VAL A 107 5.80 7.70 20.45
CA VAL A 107 6.31 7.61 19.10
C VAL A 107 7.09 8.84 18.75
N PHE A 108 8.28 8.58 18.26
CA PHE A 108 9.20 9.55 17.64
C PHE A 108 9.17 10.98 18.20
N GLY A 109 9.89 11.20 19.23
CA GLY A 109 10.60 12.42 19.60
C GLY A 109 9.82 13.68 19.92
N GLN A 110 8.60 13.91 19.44
CA GLN A 110 7.82 15.12 19.73
C GLN A 110 6.28 14.98 19.63
N PHE A 111 5.75 13.86 19.18
CA PHE A 111 4.29 13.70 19.04
C PHE A 111 3.81 12.46 19.78
N ALA A 112 3.10 12.67 20.87
CA ALA A 112 2.29 11.60 21.47
C ALA A 112 1.00 11.48 20.63
N CYS A 113 0.82 10.36 19.92
CA CYS A 113 -0.38 10.11 19.13
C CYS A 113 -1.64 9.85 20.01
N GLY A 114 -1.51 9.87 21.31
CA GLY A 114 -2.60 9.53 22.20
C GLY A 114 -3.13 8.11 21.92
N ASN A 115 -4.42 7.94 22.11
CA ASN A 115 -5.11 6.67 21.90
C ASN A 115 -5.83 6.61 20.54
N ARG A 116 -5.47 7.45 19.58
CA ARG A 116 -6.08 7.41 18.26
C ARG A 116 -5.51 6.25 17.46
N ILE A 117 -6.37 5.30 17.19
CA ILE A 117 -6.07 4.11 16.40
C ILE A 117 -6.68 4.29 15.02
N ASN A 118 -5.87 4.14 13.99
CA ASN A 118 -6.32 4.20 12.61
C ASN A 118 -6.39 2.79 12.03
N VAL A 119 -7.59 2.26 11.95
CA VAL A 119 -7.87 0.96 11.31
C VAL A 119 -9.03 1.04 10.32
N ASN A 120 -9.83 2.11 10.38
CA ASN A 120 -10.96 2.28 9.49
C ASN A 120 -10.51 2.57 8.05
N GLY A 121 -10.95 1.74 7.12
CA GLY A 121 -10.61 1.88 5.72
C GLY A 121 -9.20 1.44 5.36
N THR A 122 -8.48 0.79 6.28
CA THR A 122 -7.15 0.28 6.01
C THR A 122 -7.20 -1.09 5.34
N PHE A 123 -6.36 -1.26 4.33
CA PHE A 123 -6.15 -2.52 3.63
C PHE A 123 -4.68 -2.87 3.60
N LYS A 124 -4.41 -4.16 3.59
CA LYS A 124 -3.06 -4.70 3.50
C LYS A 124 -2.37 -4.24 2.22
N ALA A 125 -1.16 -3.66 2.34
CA ALA A 125 -0.31 -3.41 1.19
C ALA A 125 0.16 -4.74 0.60
N PRO A 126 -0.26 -5.11 -0.62
CA PRO A 126 0.12 -6.38 -1.23
C PRO A 126 1.58 -6.37 -1.65
N SER A 127 2.18 -7.55 -1.81
CA SER A 127 3.44 -7.67 -2.54
C SER A 127 3.26 -7.21 -3.98
N LEU A 128 4.26 -6.50 -4.51
CA LEU A 128 4.28 -6.13 -5.93
C LEU A 128 5.00 -7.16 -6.81
N ARG A 129 5.47 -8.27 -6.23
CA ARG A 129 5.97 -9.38 -7.05
C ARG A 129 4.85 -9.93 -7.91
N ASN A 130 5.12 -10.09 -9.20
CA ASN A 130 4.14 -10.56 -10.19
C ASN A 130 2.89 -9.69 -10.29
N VAL A 131 2.97 -8.40 -9.92
CA VAL A 131 1.82 -7.50 -9.87
C VAL A 131 1.09 -7.38 -11.21
N GLU A 132 1.79 -7.52 -12.31
CA GLU A 132 1.20 -7.52 -13.65
C GLU A 132 0.10 -8.57 -13.83
N LEU A 133 0.22 -9.72 -13.14
CA LEU A 133 -0.68 -10.85 -13.28
C LEU A 133 -1.89 -10.81 -12.31
N ASN A 134 -1.96 -9.78 -11.47
CA ASN A 134 -2.93 -9.69 -10.37
C ASN A 134 -4.12 -8.76 -10.64
N GLY A 135 -4.30 -8.31 -11.90
CA GLY A 135 -5.46 -7.47 -12.23
C GLY A 135 -6.81 -8.22 -12.12
N PRO A 136 -7.92 -7.52 -11.86
CA PRO A 136 -8.02 -6.08 -11.60
C PRO A 136 -7.51 -5.71 -10.20
N TYR A 137 -7.09 -4.45 -10.04
CA TYR A 137 -6.35 -3.97 -8.88
C TYR A 137 -7.24 -3.32 -7.82
N PHE A 138 -6.66 -3.15 -6.63
CA PHE A 138 -7.28 -2.77 -5.36
C PHE A 138 -8.23 -3.86 -4.83
N HIS A 139 -8.61 -3.74 -3.55
CA HIS A 139 -9.48 -4.71 -2.88
C HIS A 139 -10.87 -4.85 -3.52
N ASN A 140 -11.32 -3.83 -4.24
CA ASN A 140 -12.61 -3.79 -4.93
C ASN A 140 -12.53 -4.05 -6.44
N GLY A 141 -11.33 -4.30 -6.98
CA GLY A 141 -11.11 -4.46 -8.42
C GLY A 141 -11.33 -3.19 -9.24
N GLY A 142 -11.35 -2.02 -8.60
CA GLY A 142 -11.74 -0.75 -9.22
C GLY A 142 -10.79 -0.21 -10.29
N GLN A 143 -9.57 -0.74 -10.38
CA GLN A 143 -8.59 -0.31 -11.37
C GLN A 143 -8.20 -1.49 -12.28
N ALA A 144 -8.51 -1.35 -13.58
CA ALA A 144 -8.35 -2.42 -14.55
C ALA A 144 -6.88 -2.66 -14.97
N THR A 145 -6.02 -1.65 -14.88
CA THR A 145 -4.64 -1.68 -15.38
C THR A 145 -3.67 -1.04 -14.40
N LEU A 146 -2.39 -1.38 -14.49
CA LEU A 146 -1.33 -0.71 -13.72
C LEU A 146 -1.23 0.78 -14.04
N TRP A 147 -1.56 1.19 -15.26
CA TRP A 147 -1.64 2.61 -15.60
C TRP A 147 -2.69 3.33 -14.75
N HIS A 148 -3.89 2.75 -14.63
CA HIS A 148 -4.94 3.32 -13.79
C HIS A 148 -4.55 3.36 -12.31
N VAL A 149 -3.82 2.34 -11.82
CA VAL A 149 -3.28 2.33 -10.46
C VAL A 149 -2.30 3.49 -10.26
N VAL A 150 -1.33 3.65 -11.16
CA VAL A 150 -0.34 4.74 -11.08
C VAL A 150 -1.02 6.11 -11.18
N ASP A 151 -2.02 6.24 -12.05
CA ASP A 151 -2.78 7.47 -12.20
C ASP A 151 -3.64 7.79 -10.97
N PHE A 152 -4.23 6.78 -10.32
CA PHE A 152 -4.91 6.92 -9.03
C PHE A 152 -3.99 7.56 -7.98
N TYR A 153 -2.79 7.03 -7.79
CA TYR A 153 -1.82 7.61 -6.87
C TYR A 153 -1.36 9.00 -7.31
N ASN A 154 -1.17 9.20 -8.62
CA ASN A 154 -0.71 10.49 -9.14
C ASN A 154 -1.70 11.62 -8.86
N ARG A 155 -3.02 11.37 -8.89
CA ARG A 155 -4.04 12.36 -8.57
C ARG A 155 -4.39 12.48 -7.08
N GLY A 156 -3.81 11.61 -6.23
CA GLY A 156 -4.01 11.66 -4.78
C GLY A 156 -5.21 10.88 -4.27
N GLY A 157 -5.57 9.79 -4.96
CA GLY A 157 -6.72 8.96 -4.60
C GLY A 157 -8.05 9.51 -5.15
N ASP A 158 -9.09 8.68 -5.13
CA ASP A 158 -10.40 9.05 -5.65
C ASP A 158 -11.30 9.67 -4.57
N PHE A 159 -11.13 9.25 -3.32
CA PHE A 159 -11.95 9.64 -2.17
C PHE A 159 -11.10 10.11 -0.98
N ALA A 160 -10.00 10.84 -1.27
CA ALA A 160 -9.09 11.31 -0.24
C ALA A 160 -9.80 12.18 0.82
N GLN A 161 -10.63 13.11 0.38
CA GLN A 161 -11.33 14.03 1.30
C GLN A 161 -12.33 13.30 2.21
N GLN A 162 -13.02 12.28 1.71
CA GLN A 162 -13.98 11.50 2.50
C GLN A 162 -13.29 10.59 3.53
N ASN A 163 -12.00 10.28 3.31
CA ASN A 163 -11.18 9.47 4.18
C ASN A 163 -10.16 10.27 5.00
N ILE A 164 -10.21 11.60 4.96
CA ILE A 164 -9.14 12.48 5.43
C ILE A 164 -8.64 12.16 6.85
N GLN A 165 -9.51 11.73 7.74
CA GLN A 165 -9.16 11.37 9.11
C GLN A 165 -8.24 10.15 9.19
N ASN A 166 -8.43 9.18 8.30
CA ASN A 166 -7.70 7.91 8.29
C ASN A 166 -6.84 7.74 7.04
N LEU A 167 -6.77 8.76 6.19
CA LEU A 167 -6.00 8.74 4.95
C LEU A 167 -4.51 8.73 5.26
N ASP A 168 -3.79 7.83 4.60
CA ASP A 168 -2.32 7.80 4.65
C ASP A 168 -1.76 9.12 4.09
N PRO A 169 -0.82 9.77 4.80
CA PRO A 169 -0.28 11.08 4.39
C PRO A 169 0.54 11.04 3.10
N ASN A 170 0.96 9.85 2.64
CA ASN A 170 1.62 9.69 1.36
C ASN A 170 0.64 9.77 0.18
N ILE A 171 -0.69 9.78 0.44
CA ILE A 171 -1.71 9.93 -0.59
C ILE A 171 -1.93 11.41 -0.87
N GLY A 172 -1.36 11.87 -1.96
CA GLY A 172 -1.45 13.25 -2.42
C GLY A 172 -1.09 13.35 -3.90
N ASN A 173 -1.26 14.53 -4.48
CA ASN A 173 -0.91 14.75 -5.87
C ASN A 173 0.61 14.67 -6.08
N LEU A 174 1.07 13.59 -6.72
CA LEU A 174 2.48 13.32 -6.97
C LEU A 174 3.08 14.17 -8.09
N LYS A 175 2.23 14.78 -8.94
CA LYS A 175 2.64 15.61 -10.09
C LYS A 175 3.60 14.89 -11.06
N LEU A 176 3.41 13.59 -11.23
CA LEU A 176 4.17 12.82 -12.22
C LEU A 176 3.72 13.20 -13.63
N THR A 177 4.67 13.36 -14.51
CA THR A 177 4.43 13.48 -15.94
C THR A 177 3.99 12.13 -16.54
N ASP A 178 3.38 12.12 -17.72
CA ASP A 178 2.99 10.89 -18.39
C ASP A 178 4.18 9.99 -18.70
N ASN A 179 5.35 10.56 -19.02
CA ASN A 179 6.57 9.80 -19.19
C ASN A 179 7.02 9.11 -17.90
N GLN A 180 6.91 9.78 -16.75
CA GLN A 180 7.23 9.20 -15.46
C GLN A 180 6.23 8.11 -15.07
N LYS A 181 4.93 8.33 -15.33
CA LYS A 181 3.88 7.30 -15.13
C LYS A 181 4.16 6.07 -15.98
N THR A 182 4.47 6.25 -17.26
CA THR A 182 4.82 5.16 -18.18
C THR A 182 6.07 4.41 -17.70
N ALA A 183 7.10 5.12 -17.28
CA ALA A 183 8.32 4.52 -16.76
C ALA A 183 8.06 3.70 -15.49
N LEU A 184 7.23 4.23 -14.58
CA LEU A 184 6.82 3.53 -13.37
C LEU A 184 6.04 2.25 -13.69
N VAL A 185 5.10 2.29 -14.62
CA VAL A 185 4.39 1.08 -15.10
C VAL A 185 5.39 0.07 -15.68
N ASN A 186 6.34 0.50 -16.52
CA ASN A 186 7.36 -0.39 -17.07
C ASN A 186 8.24 -1.03 -15.98
N PHE A 187 8.54 -0.30 -14.91
CA PHE A 187 9.21 -0.87 -13.75
C PHE A 187 8.33 -1.92 -13.04
N LEU A 188 7.06 -1.64 -12.79
CA LEU A 188 6.14 -2.59 -12.16
C LEU A 188 6.00 -3.88 -12.99
N LEU A 189 5.95 -3.78 -14.31
CA LEU A 189 5.93 -4.94 -15.21
C LEU A 189 7.20 -5.80 -15.08
N SER A 190 8.36 -5.18 -14.81
CA SER A 190 9.62 -5.90 -14.61
C SER A 190 9.70 -6.71 -13.32
N LEU A 191 8.72 -6.57 -12.42
CA LEU A 191 8.64 -7.35 -11.18
C LEU A 191 7.99 -8.73 -11.39
N THR A 192 7.61 -9.05 -12.60
CA THR A 192 7.06 -10.36 -12.98
C THR A 192 8.18 -11.36 -13.22
N ASP A 193 8.09 -12.51 -12.55
CA ASP A 193 8.93 -13.66 -12.85
C ASP A 193 8.37 -14.37 -14.09
N GLU A 194 9.14 -14.38 -15.18
CA GLU A 194 8.70 -14.99 -16.44
C GLU A 194 8.36 -16.47 -16.31
N ARG A 195 8.94 -17.18 -15.36
CA ARG A 195 8.59 -18.57 -15.08
C ARG A 195 7.13 -18.70 -14.65
N VAL A 196 6.64 -17.80 -13.80
CA VAL A 196 5.24 -17.82 -13.34
C VAL A 196 4.25 -17.67 -14.50
N ARG A 197 4.67 -17.02 -15.58
CA ARG A 197 3.85 -16.82 -16.77
C ARG A 197 3.67 -18.08 -17.62
N TRP A 198 4.65 -18.96 -17.62
CA TRP A 198 4.72 -20.08 -18.54
C TRP A 198 4.84 -21.46 -17.87
N GLU A 199 5.32 -21.52 -16.65
CA GLU A 199 5.40 -22.80 -15.92
C GLU A 199 4.03 -23.24 -15.45
N LYS A 200 3.66 -24.46 -15.83
CA LYS A 200 2.49 -25.11 -15.24
C LYS A 200 2.77 -25.39 -13.76
N VAL A 201 1.86 -24.96 -12.89
CA VAL A 201 1.93 -25.35 -11.48
C VAL A 201 1.82 -26.86 -11.33
N PRO A 202 2.46 -27.47 -10.31
CA PRO A 202 2.50 -28.93 -10.13
C PRO A 202 1.12 -29.60 -10.03
N PHE A 203 0.07 -28.82 -9.85
CA PHE A 203 -1.30 -29.29 -9.65
C PHE A 203 -2.25 -28.98 -10.81
N ASP A 204 -1.77 -28.35 -11.88
CA ASP A 204 -2.53 -28.14 -13.13
C ASP A 204 -2.43 -29.40 -14.02
N HIS A 205 -3.23 -30.40 -13.67
CA HIS A 205 -3.38 -31.63 -14.45
C HIS A 205 -4.71 -31.67 -15.17
#